data_ca906cf8371e31e5169d9f49af98af90
#
_entry.id   ca906cf8371e31e5169d9f49af98af90
#
_cell.length_a   1.000
_cell.length_b   1.000
_cell.length_c   1.000
_cell.angle_alpha   90.00
_cell.angle_beta   90.00
_cell.angle_gamma   90.00
#
_symmetry.space_group_name_H-M   'P 1'
#
loop_
_entity.id
_entity.type
_entity.pdbx_description
1 polymer ?
#
loop_
_entity_poly.entity_id
_entity_poly.type
_entity_poly.pdbx_seq_one_letter_code
_entity_poly.pdbx_strand_id
1 'polypeptide(L)'
;MALFDVESVRAQFPALTHKVHGQPIIFFDGPGGTQVPASVMKAMQEYLLSSNANAHGAFITSIRTDELMNAARIAIANFLGCDRDEVVFGANMTSLTFTLSRAIARELKPGDEIIVTRLDHDANVAPWLALREQGVIIRTVDLNPEDCTLNLSDFAAKLNQQTKLVAVGYASNAVGTINDVKKIITMAHELKALVFIDAVHYAPHGLIDVQDLDCDFLVCSAYKFFGPHVGILYGKREHLNRIPPDKARPAPQESPACWETGTPNFEGLAGLVATIQYLSDLGQQISPAADSRQVIVSAMEGIQSYEQKLCQHLIRGLLAIRGITFYGISEQNRLRWRTPTVGIRIRGKTPYEIAKELGDRGIFTWHGNFYAIGLTERLGLESSGGLLRIGLVHYNAIAEIDQLLATLKEIASKAPDVVKAEGRERAERKNTPKIKARN
;
A
#
# COMPACT_ATOMS: atom_id res chain seq x y z
N MET A 1 -8.77 26.76 -6.92
CA MET A 1 -9.11 25.45 -6.37
C MET A 1 -9.98 25.66 -5.13
N ALA A 2 -11.11 24.98 -5.05
CA ALA A 2 -11.91 24.95 -3.83
C ALA A 2 -11.08 24.36 -2.67
N LEU A 3 -11.36 24.81 -1.43
CA LEU A 3 -10.75 24.20 -0.24
C LEU A 3 -11.25 22.75 -0.13
N PHE A 4 -10.34 21.82 0.18
CA PHE A 4 -10.70 20.43 0.47
C PHE A 4 -11.60 20.38 1.71
N ASP A 5 -12.87 20.01 1.53
CA ASP A 5 -13.86 19.94 2.60
C ASP A 5 -13.85 18.55 3.27
N VAL A 6 -13.05 18.43 4.32
CA VAL A 6 -12.90 17.17 5.06
C VAL A 6 -14.20 16.73 5.73
N GLU A 7 -15.06 17.65 6.18
CA GLU A 7 -16.31 17.28 6.86
C GLU A 7 -17.30 16.65 5.87
N SER A 8 -17.41 17.21 4.66
CA SER A 8 -18.20 16.62 3.57
C SER A 8 -17.67 15.25 3.16
N VAL A 9 -16.35 15.05 3.13
CA VAL A 9 -15.72 13.75 2.91
C VAL A 9 -16.09 12.77 4.02
N ARG A 10 -15.88 13.14 5.28
CA ARG A 10 -16.13 12.28 6.46
C ARG A 10 -17.57 11.79 6.53
N ALA A 11 -18.53 12.65 6.18
CA ALA A 11 -19.95 12.31 6.18
C ALA A 11 -20.30 11.13 5.25
N GLN A 12 -19.47 10.81 4.27
CA GLN A 12 -19.68 9.71 3.33
C GLN A 12 -19.20 8.35 3.88
N PHE A 13 -18.45 8.33 5.00
CA PHE A 13 -17.87 7.14 5.61
C PHE A 13 -18.59 6.75 6.91
N PRO A 14 -19.57 5.83 6.87
CA PRO A 14 -20.37 5.46 8.05
C PRO A 14 -19.55 4.96 9.23
N ALA A 15 -18.43 4.27 8.97
CA ALA A 15 -17.55 3.75 10.02
C ALA A 15 -17.00 4.84 10.95
N LEU A 16 -16.82 6.08 10.46
CA LEU A 16 -16.31 7.20 11.25
C LEU A 16 -17.28 7.68 12.33
N THR A 17 -18.55 7.23 12.29
CA THR A 17 -19.56 7.53 13.32
C THR A 17 -19.54 6.54 14.49
N HIS A 18 -18.83 5.43 14.36
CA HIS A 18 -18.78 4.40 15.40
C HIS A 18 -17.97 4.86 16.62
N LYS A 19 -18.33 4.28 17.78
CA LYS A 19 -17.70 4.62 19.07
C LYS A 19 -17.21 3.36 19.77
N VAL A 20 -16.10 3.49 20.48
CA VAL A 20 -15.58 2.50 21.43
C VAL A 20 -15.49 3.17 22.79
N HIS A 21 -16.06 2.53 23.83
CA HIS A 21 -16.15 3.09 25.18
C HIS A 21 -16.73 4.51 25.23
N GLY A 22 -17.69 4.81 24.34
CA GLY A 22 -18.34 6.13 24.25
C GLY A 22 -17.52 7.21 23.52
N GLN A 23 -16.27 6.93 23.12
CA GLN A 23 -15.42 7.83 22.35
C GLN A 23 -15.50 7.52 20.85
N PRO A 24 -15.47 8.51 19.95
CA PRO A 24 -15.37 8.29 18.51
C PRO A 24 -14.10 7.48 18.19
N ILE A 25 -14.19 6.57 17.21
CA ILE A 25 -13.04 5.84 16.72
C ILE A 25 -12.24 6.74 15.78
N ILE A 26 -10.93 6.76 15.98
CA ILE A 26 -9.97 7.40 15.09
C ILE A 26 -9.20 6.31 14.32
N PHE A 27 -9.35 6.28 13.02
CA PHE A 27 -8.73 5.29 12.13
C PHE A 27 -7.41 5.81 11.58
N PHE A 28 -6.29 5.42 12.20
CA PHE A 28 -4.94 5.63 11.69
C PHE A 28 -4.31 4.32 11.19
N ASP A 29 -5.16 3.43 10.73
CA ASP A 29 -4.81 2.09 10.23
C ASP A 29 -4.91 1.98 8.70
N GLY A 30 -5.08 3.09 7.99
CA GLY A 30 -5.27 3.18 6.54
C GLY A 30 -4.37 2.28 5.69
N PRO A 31 -3.04 2.14 5.96
CA PRO A 31 -2.18 1.22 5.23
C PRO A 31 -2.55 -0.27 5.39
N GLY A 32 -3.33 -0.62 6.42
CA GLY A 32 -3.91 -1.96 6.62
C GLY A 32 -5.14 -2.21 5.74
N GLY A 33 -5.88 -1.16 5.44
CA GLY A 33 -7.12 -1.10 4.66
C GLY A 33 -7.89 0.16 5.06
N THR A 34 -8.48 0.86 4.10
CA THR A 34 -9.24 2.08 4.36
C THR A 34 -10.68 1.76 4.73
N GLN A 35 -11.38 2.73 5.33
CA GLN A 35 -12.82 2.67 5.46
C GLN A 35 -13.48 2.87 4.09
N VAL A 36 -14.76 2.50 3.97
CA VAL A 36 -15.49 2.41 2.69
C VAL A 36 -16.65 3.40 2.69
N PRO A 37 -16.85 4.20 1.62
CA PRO A 37 -18.01 5.09 1.49
C PRO A 37 -19.34 4.30 1.44
N ALA A 38 -20.41 4.91 1.94
CA ALA A 38 -21.74 4.30 1.92
C ALA A 38 -22.21 3.94 0.49
N SER A 39 -21.87 4.75 -0.51
CA SER A 39 -22.17 4.51 -1.92
C SER A 39 -21.62 3.19 -2.44
N VAL A 40 -20.43 2.79 -2.00
CA VAL A 40 -19.75 1.55 -2.40
C VAL A 40 -20.52 0.34 -1.87
N MET A 41 -20.88 0.34 -0.59
CA MET A 41 -21.68 -0.74 0.03
C MET A 41 -23.06 -0.85 -0.62
N LYS A 42 -23.68 0.29 -0.93
CA LYS A 42 -24.97 0.35 -1.62
C LYS A 42 -24.89 -0.27 -3.01
N ALA A 43 -23.87 0.05 -3.81
CA ALA A 43 -23.69 -0.51 -5.15
C ALA A 43 -23.52 -2.04 -5.12
N MET A 44 -22.73 -2.56 -4.17
CA MET A 44 -22.57 -4.01 -3.97
C MET A 44 -23.90 -4.68 -3.63
N GLN A 45 -24.66 -4.09 -2.71
CA GLN A 45 -25.99 -4.60 -2.33
C GLN A 45 -26.97 -4.56 -3.50
N GLU A 46 -27.04 -3.48 -4.25
CA GLU A 46 -27.92 -3.33 -5.40
C GLU A 46 -27.64 -4.36 -6.49
N TYR A 47 -26.35 -4.63 -6.78
CA TYR A 47 -25.97 -5.69 -7.72
C TYR A 47 -26.52 -7.06 -7.29
N LEU A 48 -26.29 -7.46 -6.03
CA LEU A 48 -26.76 -8.74 -5.50
C LEU A 48 -28.28 -8.89 -5.50
N LEU A 49 -29.01 -7.79 -5.28
CA LEU A 49 -30.47 -7.79 -5.25
C LEU A 49 -31.11 -7.81 -6.64
N SER A 50 -30.50 -7.19 -7.65
CA SER A 50 -31.19 -6.90 -8.92
C SER A 50 -30.53 -7.46 -10.18
N SER A 51 -29.25 -7.84 -10.10
CA SER A 51 -28.45 -8.20 -11.30
C SER A 51 -27.53 -9.39 -11.10
N ASN A 52 -27.64 -10.10 -9.99
CA ASN A 52 -26.77 -11.24 -9.67
C ASN A 52 -26.92 -12.37 -10.69
N ALA A 53 -26.01 -12.45 -11.65
CA ALA A 53 -25.94 -13.48 -12.67
C ALA A 53 -24.50 -13.69 -13.14
N ASN A 54 -24.19 -14.88 -13.69
CA ASN A 54 -22.93 -15.07 -14.40
C ASN A 54 -22.94 -14.31 -15.73
N ALA A 55 -21.75 -14.00 -16.27
CA ALA A 55 -21.55 -13.27 -17.51
C ALA A 55 -21.88 -14.11 -18.76
N HIS A 56 -22.05 -13.43 -19.90
CA HIS A 56 -22.19 -14.00 -21.25
C HIS A 56 -23.48 -14.80 -21.50
N GLY A 57 -24.52 -14.62 -20.67
CA GLY A 57 -25.84 -15.21 -20.90
C GLY A 57 -26.74 -14.30 -21.73
N ALA A 58 -27.69 -14.88 -22.48
CA ALA A 58 -28.62 -14.16 -23.34
C ALA A 58 -29.86 -13.64 -22.61
N PHE A 59 -29.72 -13.20 -21.35
CA PHE A 59 -30.81 -12.68 -20.52
C PHE A 59 -30.35 -11.47 -19.70
N ILE A 60 -31.31 -10.65 -19.32
CA ILE A 60 -31.08 -9.28 -18.85
C ILE A 60 -30.08 -9.13 -17.70
N THR A 61 -30.12 -10.00 -16.70
CA THR A 61 -29.19 -9.91 -15.55
C THR A 61 -27.77 -10.25 -15.96
N SER A 62 -27.56 -11.21 -16.85
CA SER A 62 -26.24 -11.53 -17.40
C SER A 62 -25.69 -10.41 -18.29
N ILE A 63 -26.54 -9.81 -19.14
CA ILE A 63 -26.15 -8.66 -19.95
C ILE A 63 -25.71 -7.49 -19.05
N ARG A 64 -26.42 -7.22 -17.94
CA ARG A 64 -26.01 -6.21 -16.95
C ARG A 64 -24.68 -6.53 -16.28
N THR A 65 -24.37 -7.81 -16.08
CA THR A 65 -23.06 -8.24 -15.56
C THR A 65 -21.94 -7.95 -16.58
N ASP A 66 -22.16 -8.19 -17.86
CA ASP A 66 -21.19 -7.84 -18.92
C ASP A 66 -20.98 -6.32 -19.00
N GLU A 67 -22.05 -5.54 -18.92
CA GLU A 67 -21.99 -4.07 -18.86
C GLU A 67 -21.21 -3.59 -17.64
N LEU A 68 -21.43 -4.19 -16.47
CA LEU A 68 -20.70 -3.88 -15.22
C LEU A 68 -19.20 -4.17 -15.35
N MET A 69 -18.82 -5.34 -15.90
CA MET A 69 -17.41 -5.68 -16.12
C MET A 69 -16.74 -4.63 -17.02
N ASN A 70 -17.40 -4.21 -18.08
CA ASN A 70 -16.89 -3.16 -18.96
C ASN A 70 -16.79 -1.81 -18.25
N ALA A 71 -17.80 -1.42 -17.47
CA ALA A 71 -17.79 -0.18 -16.68
C ALA A 71 -16.63 -0.18 -15.65
N ALA A 72 -16.39 -1.32 -14.99
CA ALA A 72 -15.27 -1.45 -14.04
C ALA A 72 -13.90 -1.27 -14.72
N ARG A 73 -13.70 -1.83 -15.93
CA ARG A 73 -12.48 -1.63 -16.71
C ARG A 73 -12.27 -0.16 -17.09
N ILE A 74 -13.33 0.49 -17.58
CA ILE A 74 -13.29 1.93 -17.94
C ILE A 74 -12.98 2.78 -16.70
N ALA A 75 -13.61 2.48 -15.56
CA ALA A 75 -13.38 3.22 -14.31
C ALA A 75 -11.90 3.12 -13.86
N ILE A 76 -11.33 1.92 -13.89
CA ILE A 76 -9.92 1.71 -13.53
C ILE A 76 -8.96 2.26 -14.58
N ALA A 77 -9.31 2.18 -15.87
CA ALA A 77 -8.53 2.81 -16.92
C ALA A 77 -8.41 4.33 -16.70
N ASN A 78 -9.51 4.99 -16.33
CA ASN A 78 -9.50 6.40 -15.91
C ASN A 78 -8.69 6.64 -14.65
N PHE A 79 -8.69 5.71 -13.69
CA PHE A 79 -7.91 5.85 -12.44
C PHE A 79 -6.40 5.70 -12.67
N LEU A 80 -5.98 4.80 -13.55
CA LEU A 80 -4.57 4.51 -13.81
C LEU A 80 -3.97 5.30 -14.99
N GLY A 81 -4.80 5.87 -15.88
CA GLY A 81 -4.36 6.54 -17.11
C GLY A 81 -3.96 5.54 -18.20
N CYS A 82 -4.80 4.53 -18.48
CA CYS A 82 -4.53 3.48 -19.46
C CYS A 82 -5.77 3.14 -20.31
N ASP A 83 -5.63 2.19 -21.23
CA ASP A 83 -6.76 1.59 -21.93
C ASP A 83 -7.46 0.54 -21.08
N ARG A 84 -8.79 0.40 -21.24
CA ARG A 84 -9.59 -0.61 -20.54
C ARG A 84 -9.10 -2.05 -20.78
N ASP A 85 -8.53 -2.32 -21.95
CA ASP A 85 -8.06 -3.65 -22.35
C ASP A 85 -6.67 -3.98 -21.76
N GLU A 86 -6.10 -3.06 -20.96
CA GLU A 86 -4.87 -3.23 -20.18
C GLU A 86 -5.14 -3.50 -18.69
N VAL A 87 -6.43 -3.61 -18.31
CA VAL A 87 -6.87 -3.82 -16.93
C VAL A 87 -7.33 -5.25 -16.71
N VAL A 88 -6.72 -5.94 -15.74
CA VAL A 88 -7.04 -7.30 -15.32
C VAL A 88 -7.50 -7.28 -13.86
N PHE A 89 -8.60 -7.99 -13.55
CA PHE A 89 -9.11 -8.15 -12.20
C PHE A 89 -8.72 -9.48 -11.56
N GLY A 90 -8.59 -9.47 -10.24
CA GLY A 90 -8.33 -10.66 -9.45
C GLY A 90 -8.75 -10.48 -7.99
N ALA A 91 -8.49 -11.48 -7.15
CA ALA A 91 -8.89 -11.44 -5.75
C ALA A 91 -8.18 -10.33 -4.96
N ASN A 92 -6.90 -10.11 -5.21
CA ASN A 92 -6.05 -9.09 -4.61
C ASN A 92 -4.72 -9.00 -5.38
N MET A 93 -3.90 -7.96 -5.08
CA MET A 93 -2.60 -7.81 -5.75
C MET A 93 -1.69 -9.02 -5.55
N THR A 94 -1.66 -9.61 -4.36
CA THR A 94 -0.77 -10.75 -4.05
C THR A 94 -1.03 -11.94 -4.98
N SER A 95 -2.31 -12.30 -5.16
CA SER A 95 -2.72 -13.38 -6.07
C SER A 95 -2.35 -13.05 -7.52
N LEU A 96 -2.55 -11.80 -7.95
CA LEU A 96 -2.19 -11.35 -9.30
C LEU A 96 -0.68 -11.36 -9.52
N THR A 97 0.13 -10.96 -8.53
CA THR A 97 1.59 -11.01 -8.62
C THR A 97 2.08 -12.45 -8.73
N PHE A 98 1.53 -13.39 -7.94
CA PHE A 98 1.85 -14.82 -8.10
C PHE A 98 1.43 -15.37 -9.46
N THR A 99 0.28 -14.96 -10.00
CA THR A 99 -0.18 -15.37 -11.33
C THR A 99 0.76 -14.86 -12.41
N LEU A 100 1.11 -13.56 -12.36
CA LEU A 100 2.01 -12.94 -13.32
C LEU A 100 3.43 -13.53 -13.24
N SER A 101 3.97 -13.74 -12.02
CA SER A 101 5.32 -14.29 -11.84
C SER A 101 5.47 -15.68 -12.44
N ARG A 102 4.45 -16.56 -12.29
CA ARG A 102 4.44 -17.88 -12.93
C ARG A 102 4.37 -17.81 -14.45
N ALA A 103 3.60 -16.85 -14.98
CA ALA A 103 3.52 -16.64 -16.42
C ALA A 103 4.86 -16.14 -17.00
N ILE A 104 5.47 -15.13 -16.37
CA ILE A 104 6.78 -14.59 -16.76
C ILE A 104 7.89 -15.65 -16.63
N ALA A 105 7.82 -16.51 -15.62
CA ALA A 105 8.81 -17.58 -15.41
C ALA A 105 9.01 -18.48 -16.63
N ARG A 106 8.02 -18.62 -17.52
CA ARG A 106 8.12 -19.41 -18.76
C ARG A 106 9.05 -18.80 -19.81
N GLU A 107 9.33 -17.51 -19.70
CA GLU A 107 10.25 -16.80 -20.58
C GLU A 107 11.67 -16.72 -20.03
N LEU A 108 11.84 -17.02 -18.73
CA LEU A 108 13.12 -16.92 -18.04
C LEU A 108 13.94 -18.21 -18.17
N LYS A 109 15.27 -18.05 -18.10
CA LYS A 109 16.25 -19.12 -18.15
C LYS A 109 17.11 -19.13 -16.89
N PRO A 110 17.70 -20.28 -16.51
CA PRO A 110 18.71 -20.30 -15.44
C PRO A 110 19.82 -19.26 -15.71
N GLY A 111 20.13 -18.46 -14.69
CA GLY A 111 21.09 -17.36 -14.79
C GLY A 111 20.49 -16.00 -15.15
N ASP A 112 19.24 -15.93 -15.60
CA ASP A 112 18.52 -14.63 -15.71
C ASP A 112 18.32 -14.04 -14.30
N GLU A 113 18.31 -12.70 -14.22
CA GLU A 113 18.25 -11.99 -12.95
C GLU A 113 16.95 -11.20 -12.81
N ILE A 114 16.39 -11.22 -11.58
CA ILE A 114 15.30 -10.34 -11.15
C ILE A 114 15.79 -9.48 -9.99
N ILE A 115 15.49 -8.19 -10.04
CA ILE A 115 15.79 -7.25 -8.97
C ILE A 115 14.52 -7.03 -8.13
N VAL A 116 14.64 -7.17 -6.80
CA VAL A 116 13.64 -6.82 -5.79
C VAL A 116 14.27 -5.87 -4.76
N THR A 117 13.46 -5.28 -3.84
CA THR A 117 14.02 -4.36 -2.84
C THR A 117 13.74 -4.78 -1.41
N ARG A 118 14.56 -4.30 -0.46
CA ARG A 118 14.32 -4.48 0.99
C ARG A 118 13.23 -3.59 1.53
N LEU A 119 12.81 -2.59 0.78
CA LEU A 119 11.79 -1.63 1.21
C LEU A 119 10.35 -2.12 0.94
N ASP A 120 10.22 -3.17 0.13
CA ASP A 120 8.94 -3.65 -0.38
C ASP A 120 8.14 -4.47 0.64
N HIS A 121 6.85 -4.49 0.43
CA HIS A 121 5.97 -5.50 0.99
C HIS A 121 6.32 -6.88 0.42
N ASP A 122 6.31 -7.93 1.23
CA ASP A 122 6.76 -9.28 0.83
C ASP A 122 5.90 -9.89 -0.30
N ALA A 123 4.67 -9.43 -0.50
CA ALA A 123 3.87 -9.81 -1.67
C ALA A 123 4.48 -9.36 -3.01
N ASN A 124 5.39 -8.36 -2.98
CA ASN A 124 6.21 -7.95 -4.13
C ASN A 124 7.62 -8.54 -4.11
N VAL A 125 7.92 -9.46 -3.22
CA VAL A 125 9.23 -10.12 -3.09
C VAL A 125 9.08 -11.65 -3.22
N ALA A 126 8.24 -12.27 -2.41
CA ALA A 126 8.08 -13.72 -2.33
C ALA A 126 7.73 -14.39 -3.67
N PRO A 127 6.84 -13.84 -4.53
CA PRO A 127 6.53 -14.46 -5.83
C PRO A 127 7.76 -14.59 -6.75
N TRP A 128 8.67 -13.63 -6.67
CA TRP A 128 9.93 -13.62 -7.43
C TRP A 128 10.98 -14.54 -6.81
N LEU A 129 11.06 -14.58 -5.46
CA LEU A 129 11.94 -15.51 -4.74
C LEU A 129 11.64 -16.98 -5.08
N ALA A 130 10.39 -17.33 -5.31
CA ALA A 130 10.00 -18.68 -5.71
C ALA A 130 10.64 -19.14 -7.04
N LEU A 131 11.03 -18.21 -7.92
CA LEU A 131 11.64 -18.53 -9.20
C LEU A 131 13.10 -18.98 -9.08
N ARG A 132 13.71 -18.88 -7.89
CA ARG A 132 15.05 -19.44 -7.61
C ARG A 132 15.11 -20.95 -7.87
N GLU A 133 14.00 -21.65 -7.65
CA GLU A 133 13.90 -23.10 -7.93
C GLU A 133 14.10 -23.43 -9.41
N GLN A 134 13.90 -22.45 -10.30
CA GLN A 134 14.12 -22.56 -11.75
C GLN A 134 15.49 -22.03 -12.19
N GLY A 135 16.37 -21.69 -11.23
CA GLY A 135 17.72 -21.17 -11.50
C GLY A 135 17.77 -19.66 -11.76
N VAL A 136 16.68 -18.91 -11.54
CA VAL A 136 16.66 -17.46 -11.62
C VAL A 136 17.41 -16.86 -10.42
N ILE A 137 18.24 -15.86 -10.67
CA ILE A 137 19.01 -15.16 -9.63
C ILE A 137 18.24 -13.95 -9.14
N ILE A 138 17.97 -13.88 -7.84
CA ILE A 138 17.28 -12.73 -7.25
C ILE A 138 18.27 -11.80 -6.58
N ARG A 139 18.38 -10.56 -7.07
CA ARG A 139 19.18 -9.47 -6.53
C ARG A 139 18.31 -8.58 -5.66
N THR A 140 18.68 -8.36 -4.41
CA THR A 140 17.93 -7.52 -3.49
C THR A 140 18.65 -6.18 -3.29
N VAL A 141 18.00 -5.07 -3.65
CA VAL A 141 18.49 -3.70 -3.46
C VAL A 141 18.33 -3.30 -2.00
N ASP A 142 19.38 -2.71 -1.42
CA ASP A 142 19.38 -2.23 -0.04
C ASP A 142 18.68 -0.86 0.08
N LEU A 143 18.41 -0.45 1.31
CA LEU A 143 17.91 0.86 1.68
C LEU A 143 18.94 1.62 2.52
N ASN A 144 18.80 2.94 2.59
CA ASN A 144 19.58 3.81 3.46
C ASN A 144 18.92 3.82 4.86
N PRO A 145 19.56 3.26 5.89
CA PRO A 145 18.94 3.10 7.22
C PRO A 145 18.57 4.43 7.89
N GLU A 146 19.26 5.52 7.53
CA GLU A 146 19.12 6.84 8.14
C GLU A 146 17.75 7.46 7.87
N ASP A 147 17.21 7.26 6.66
CA ASP A 147 15.96 7.85 6.21
C ASP A 147 15.01 6.88 5.49
N CYS A 148 15.35 5.59 5.48
CA CYS A 148 14.59 4.52 4.85
C CYS A 148 14.25 4.82 3.37
N THR A 149 15.15 5.46 2.64
CA THR A 149 15.05 5.61 1.18
C THR A 149 15.72 4.43 0.47
N LEU A 150 15.24 4.11 -0.74
CA LEU A 150 15.91 3.09 -1.56
C LEU A 150 17.30 3.55 -1.98
N ASN A 151 18.30 2.67 -1.85
CA ASN A 151 19.66 2.97 -2.27
C ASN A 151 19.81 2.84 -3.80
N LEU A 152 19.66 3.95 -4.51
CA LEU A 152 19.75 3.97 -5.98
C LEU A 152 21.15 3.66 -6.51
N SER A 153 22.21 3.88 -5.72
CA SER A 153 23.57 3.49 -6.11
C SER A 153 23.73 1.98 -6.06
N ASP A 154 23.15 1.32 -5.07
CA ASP A 154 23.12 -0.14 -4.97
C ASP A 154 22.25 -0.75 -6.08
N PHE A 155 21.11 -0.10 -6.42
CA PHE A 155 20.29 -0.48 -7.57
C PHE A 155 21.09 -0.46 -8.87
N ALA A 156 21.77 0.66 -9.16
CA ALA A 156 22.59 0.82 -10.36
C ALA A 156 23.71 -0.23 -10.43
N ALA A 157 24.34 -0.56 -9.30
CA ALA A 157 25.41 -1.57 -9.25
C ALA A 157 24.91 -3.01 -9.48
N LYS A 158 23.63 -3.29 -9.23
CA LYS A 158 23.02 -4.62 -9.43
C LYS A 158 22.38 -4.79 -10.80
N LEU A 159 22.06 -3.68 -11.47
CA LEU A 159 21.44 -3.70 -12.79
C LEU A 159 22.46 -4.07 -13.86
N ASN A 160 22.15 -5.09 -14.69
CA ASN A 160 23.07 -5.59 -15.74
C ASN A 160 22.29 -6.28 -16.88
N GLN A 161 22.99 -6.79 -17.91
CA GLN A 161 22.40 -7.41 -19.11
C GLN A 161 21.60 -8.70 -18.84
N GLN A 162 21.84 -9.37 -17.71
CA GLN A 162 21.10 -10.55 -17.28
C GLN A 162 19.78 -10.16 -16.57
N THR A 163 19.63 -8.89 -16.15
CA THR A 163 18.40 -8.41 -15.52
C THR A 163 17.25 -8.45 -16.51
N LYS A 164 16.19 -9.23 -16.19
CA LYS A 164 15.00 -9.39 -17.03
C LYS A 164 13.79 -8.66 -16.45
N LEU A 165 13.77 -8.47 -15.13
CA LEU A 165 12.68 -7.78 -14.45
C LEU A 165 13.20 -7.06 -13.22
N VAL A 166 12.60 -5.89 -12.97
CA VAL A 166 12.73 -5.13 -11.73
C VAL A 166 11.35 -5.05 -11.08
N ALA A 167 11.20 -5.58 -9.87
CA ALA A 167 10.01 -5.44 -9.06
C ALA A 167 10.26 -4.44 -7.93
N VAL A 168 9.50 -3.36 -7.87
CA VAL A 168 9.69 -2.28 -6.90
C VAL A 168 8.36 -1.69 -6.44
N GLY A 169 8.23 -1.43 -5.14
CA GLY A 169 7.10 -0.68 -4.57
C GLY A 169 7.14 0.79 -4.93
N TYR A 170 5.99 1.37 -5.29
CA TYR A 170 5.90 2.81 -5.51
C TYR A 170 6.09 3.58 -4.19
N ALA A 171 5.51 3.06 -3.11
CA ALA A 171 5.69 3.63 -1.77
C ALA A 171 5.76 2.53 -0.69
N SER A 172 6.59 2.74 0.32
CA SER A 172 6.71 1.84 1.46
C SER A 172 5.45 1.87 2.34
N ASN A 173 4.82 0.72 2.52
CA ASN A 173 3.67 0.55 3.40
C ASN A 173 4.02 0.63 4.91
N ALA A 174 5.31 0.64 5.26
CA ALA A 174 5.76 0.68 6.66
C ALA A 174 6.20 2.07 7.13
N VAL A 175 6.90 2.81 6.27
CA VAL A 175 7.51 4.11 6.61
C VAL A 175 7.13 5.25 5.67
N GLY A 176 6.33 4.96 4.64
CA GLY A 176 5.74 5.96 3.75
C GLY A 176 6.66 6.52 2.66
N THR A 177 7.92 6.11 2.60
CA THR A 177 8.86 6.57 1.55
C THR A 177 8.30 6.29 0.15
N ILE A 178 8.26 7.31 -0.72
CA ILE A 178 7.96 7.18 -2.15
C ILE A 178 9.27 7.00 -2.90
N ASN A 179 9.35 5.96 -3.72
CA ASN A 179 10.49 5.68 -4.57
C ASN A 179 10.41 6.46 -5.89
N ASP A 180 11.54 6.88 -6.43
CA ASP A 180 11.65 7.47 -7.77
C ASP A 180 11.52 6.37 -8.83
N VAL A 181 10.29 5.83 -8.97
CA VAL A 181 10.02 4.70 -9.87
C VAL A 181 10.25 5.07 -11.33
N LYS A 182 10.02 6.33 -11.72
CA LYS A 182 10.27 6.80 -13.10
C LYS A 182 11.75 6.70 -13.47
N LYS A 183 12.64 7.07 -12.55
CA LYS A 183 14.08 6.89 -12.73
C LYS A 183 14.48 5.42 -12.79
N ILE A 184 13.89 4.57 -11.93
CA ILE A 184 14.15 3.13 -11.91
C ILE A 184 13.70 2.49 -13.23
N ILE A 185 12.51 2.85 -13.73
CA ILE A 185 11.97 2.39 -15.02
C ILE A 185 12.91 2.76 -16.15
N THR A 186 13.33 4.04 -16.24
CA THR A 186 14.26 4.51 -17.28
C THR A 186 15.55 3.68 -17.29
N MET A 187 16.17 3.49 -16.12
CA MET A 187 17.41 2.71 -16.01
C MET A 187 17.23 1.23 -16.38
N ALA A 188 16.09 0.62 -16.00
CA ALA A 188 15.80 -0.77 -16.33
C ALA A 188 15.56 -0.96 -17.84
N HIS A 189 14.81 -0.04 -18.46
CA HIS A 189 14.50 -0.08 -19.89
C HIS A 189 15.73 0.14 -20.78
N GLU A 190 16.75 0.89 -20.32
CA GLU A 190 18.05 0.98 -21.04
C GLU A 190 18.69 -0.40 -21.26
N LEU A 191 18.41 -1.36 -20.37
CA LEU A 191 18.87 -2.75 -20.45
C LEU A 191 17.77 -3.74 -20.90
N LYS A 192 16.63 -3.24 -21.35
CA LYS A 192 15.46 -4.02 -21.79
C LYS A 192 14.88 -4.93 -20.71
N ALA A 193 15.07 -4.58 -19.45
CA ALA A 193 14.43 -5.25 -18.33
C ALA A 193 13.00 -4.72 -18.14
N LEU A 194 12.03 -5.63 -17.93
CA LEU A 194 10.66 -5.28 -17.60
C LEU A 194 10.57 -4.66 -16.19
N VAL A 195 9.59 -3.78 -15.96
CA VAL A 195 9.38 -3.18 -14.64
C VAL A 195 7.96 -3.45 -14.14
N PHE A 196 7.91 -4.05 -12.96
CA PHE A 196 6.69 -4.34 -12.21
C PHE A 196 6.60 -3.42 -10.98
N ILE A 197 5.54 -2.61 -10.89
CA ILE A 197 5.32 -1.64 -9.82
C ILE A 197 4.24 -2.14 -8.86
N ASP A 198 4.55 -2.26 -7.58
CA ASP A 198 3.56 -2.39 -6.51
C ASP A 198 3.09 -0.99 -6.07
N ALA A 199 1.92 -0.57 -6.53
CA ALA A 199 1.32 0.71 -6.18
C ALA A 199 0.24 0.60 -5.08
N VAL A 200 0.12 -0.54 -4.41
CA VAL A 200 -0.92 -0.79 -3.39
C VAL A 200 -0.95 0.29 -2.33
N HIS A 201 0.21 0.68 -1.80
CA HIS A 201 0.30 1.70 -0.78
C HIS A 201 0.25 3.13 -1.33
N TYR A 202 0.60 3.32 -2.59
CA TYR A 202 0.58 4.64 -3.22
C TYR A 202 -0.82 5.03 -3.73
N ALA A 203 -1.61 4.08 -4.18
CA ALA A 203 -2.90 4.27 -4.86
C ALA A 203 -3.90 5.20 -4.11
N PRO A 204 -4.04 5.19 -2.77
CA PRO A 204 -4.93 6.13 -2.08
C PRO A 204 -4.36 7.55 -1.94
N HIS A 205 -3.05 7.77 -2.16
CA HIS A 205 -2.32 8.95 -1.73
C HIS A 205 -1.85 9.87 -2.87
N GLY A 206 -1.78 9.36 -4.09
CA GLY A 206 -1.24 10.13 -5.21
C GLY A 206 -1.74 9.67 -6.57
N LEU A 207 -1.60 10.56 -7.53
CA LEU A 207 -1.96 10.28 -8.91
C LEU A 207 -1.06 9.18 -9.49
N ILE A 208 -1.69 8.18 -10.09
CA ILE A 208 -1.03 7.17 -10.93
C ILE A 208 -1.32 7.51 -12.40
N ASP A 209 -0.26 7.58 -13.20
CA ASP A 209 -0.33 7.68 -14.64
C ASP A 209 0.66 6.70 -15.25
N VAL A 210 0.17 5.54 -15.67
CA VAL A 210 1.01 4.44 -16.14
C VAL A 210 1.65 4.73 -17.50
N GLN A 211 1.06 5.64 -18.30
CA GLN A 211 1.64 6.08 -19.55
C GLN A 211 2.81 7.04 -19.32
N ASP A 212 2.68 8.00 -18.39
CA ASP A 212 3.79 8.89 -18.00
C ASP A 212 4.91 8.12 -17.29
N LEU A 213 4.57 7.11 -16.50
CA LEU A 213 5.55 6.22 -15.84
C LEU A 213 6.27 5.32 -16.86
N ASP A 214 5.58 4.87 -17.88
CA ASP A 214 6.03 3.86 -18.86
C ASP A 214 6.37 2.50 -18.24
N CYS A 215 5.74 2.12 -17.11
CA CYS A 215 5.95 0.81 -16.49
C CYS A 215 5.28 -0.30 -17.31
N ASP A 216 5.83 -1.52 -17.25
CA ASP A 216 5.30 -2.66 -18.00
C ASP A 216 4.11 -3.30 -17.31
N PHE A 217 4.15 -3.33 -15.96
CA PHE A 217 3.09 -3.81 -15.11
C PHE A 217 2.95 -2.95 -13.85
N LEU A 218 1.71 -2.83 -13.36
CA LEU A 218 1.42 -2.19 -12.08
C LEU A 218 0.29 -2.92 -11.39
N VAL A 219 0.40 -3.11 -10.07
CA VAL A 219 -0.66 -3.71 -9.25
C VAL A 219 -1.13 -2.79 -8.15
N CYS A 220 -2.42 -2.89 -7.85
CA CYS A 220 -3.02 -2.32 -6.64
C CYS A 220 -4.19 -3.18 -6.14
N SER A 221 -4.79 -2.82 -5.01
CA SER A 221 -5.96 -3.48 -4.42
C SER A 221 -6.93 -2.44 -3.92
N ALA A 222 -8.19 -2.53 -4.34
CA ALA A 222 -9.19 -1.49 -4.11
C ALA A 222 -9.48 -1.23 -2.62
N TYR A 223 -9.38 -2.22 -1.76
CA TYR A 223 -9.58 -2.05 -0.31
C TYR A 223 -8.55 -1.13 0.37
N LYS A 224 -7.48 -0.75 -0.35
CA LYS A 224 -6.51 0.26 0.10
C LYS A 224 -6.90 1.67 -0.29
N PHE A 225 -7.74 1.83 -1.32
CA PHE A 225 -8.23 3.11 -1.81
C PHE A 225 -9.75 3.18 -1.81
N PHE A 226 -10.36 2.92 -0.62
CA PHE A 226 -11.77 3.14 -0.27
C PHE A 226 -12.76 2.16 -0.91
N GLY A 227 -12.28 1.08 -1.54
CA GLY A 227 -13.08 0.10 -2.27
C GLY A 227 -13.20 -1.27 -1.60
N PRO A 228 -13.82 -2.23 -2.28
CA PRO A 228 -13.92 -3.62 -1.83
C PRO A 228 -12.62 -4.42 -2.05
N HIS A 229 -12.60 -5.68 -1.61
CA HIS A 229 -11.49 -6.60 -1.84
C HIS A 229 -11.49 -7.08 -3.31
N VAL A 230 -10.87 -6.28 -4.18
CA VAL A 230 -10.63 -6.56 -5.59
C VAL A 230 -9.18 -6.18 -5.90
N GLY A 231 -8.44 -7.10 -6.51
CA GLY A 231 -7.11 -6.85 -7.05
C GLY A 231 -7.18 -6.30 -8.47
N ILE A 232 -6.25 -5.45 -8.82
CA ILE A 232 -6.13 -4.82 -10.12
C ILE A 232 -4.69 -4.98 -10.59
N LEU A 233 -4.52 -5.48 -11.82
CA LEU A 233 -3.26 -5.50 -12.54
C LEU A 233 -3.43 -4.69 -13.82
N TYR A 234 -2.59 -3.68 -13.98
CA TYR A 234 -2.30 -3.08 -15.27
C TYR A 234 -1.14 -3.84 -15.92
N GLY A 235 -1.23 -4.05 -17.21
CA GLY A 235 -0.12 -4.54 -18.02
C GLY A 235 -0.17 -3.92 -19.42
N LYS A 236 1.00 -3.50 -19.94
CA LYS A 236 1.07 -3.07 -21.33
C LYS A 236 0.43 -4.13 -22.24
N ARG A 237 -0.42 -3.73 -23.17
CA ARG A 237 -1.19 -4.63 -24.06
C ARG A 237 -0.29 -5.67 -24.75
N GLU A 238 0.89 -5.26 -25.19
CA GLU A 238 1.86 -6.15 -25.85
C GLU A 238 2.33 -7.27 -24.92
N HIS A 239 2.54 -7.00 -23.63
CA HIS A 239 2.96 -8.00 -22.66
C HIS A 239 1.81 -8.92 -22.27
N LEU A 240 0.60 -8.37 -22.03
CA LEU A 240 -0.58 -9.18 -21.72
C LEU A 240 -0.94 -10.15 -22.86
N ASN A 241 -0.70 -9.77 -24.12
CA ASN A 241 -0.94 -10.63 -25.28
C ASN A 241 0.19 -11.64 -25.52
N ARG A 242 1.43 -11.29 -25.18
CA ARG A 242 2.62 -12.13 -25.44
C ARG A 242 2.81 -13.22 -24.41
N ILE A 243 2.62 -12.86 -23.12
CA ILE A 243 2.89 -13.76 -22.00
C ILE A 243 1.64 -14.62 -21.71
N PRO A 244 1.72 -15.98 -21.86
CA PRO A 244 0.56 -16.83 -21.67
C PRO A 244 0.29 -17.09 -20.17
N PRO A 245 -0.87 -16.67 -19.63
CA PRO A 245 -1.24 -17.00 -18.25
C PRO A 245 -1.68 -18.45 -18.07
N ASP A 246 -1.64 -18.96 -16.84
CA ASP A 246 -2.32 -20.19 -16.47
C ASP A 246 -3.84 -19.98 -16.48
N LYS A 247 -4.57 -20.77 -17.25
CA LYS A 247 -6.03 -20.65 -17.39
C LYS A 247 -6.71 -21.98 -17.67
N ALA A 248 -8.00 -22.04 -17.39
CA ALA A 248 -8.84 -23.17 -17.80
C ALA A 248 -8.95 -23.24 -19.35
N ARG A 249 -9.03 -24.44 -19.90
CA ARG A 249 -9.07 -24.64 -21.36
C ARG A 249 -10.16 -23.85 -22.11
N PRO A 250 -11.41 -23.73 -21.58
CA PRO A 250 -12.46 -22.96 -22.24
C PRO A 250 -12.39 -21.45 -21.98
N ALA A 251 -11.47 -20.97 -21.13
CA ALA A 251 -11.34 -19.54 -20.85
C ALA A 251 -10.96 -18.74 -22.10
N PRO A 252 -11.32 -17.45 -22.21
CA PRO A 252 -10.99 -16.59 -23.33
C PRO A 252 -9.52 -16.65 -23.73
N GLN A 253 -9.23 -16.46 -25.03
CA GLN A 253 -7.84 -16.44 -25.53
C GLN A 253 -7.24 -15.03 -25.49
N GLU A 254 -8.08 -14.03 -25.51
CA GLU A 254 -7.69 -12.62 -25.63
C GLU A 254 -7.52 -11.98 -24.25
N SER A 255 -6.55 -11.08 -24.13
CA SER A 255 -6.40 -10.22 -22.95
C SER A 255 -7.48 -9.13 -22.97
N PRO A 256 -7.88 -8.63 -21.80
CA PRO A 256 -7.42 -9.01 -20.45
C PRO A 256 -8.09 -10.27 -19.89
N ALA A 257 -9.18 -10.76 -20.51
CA ALA A 257 -10.03 -11.82 -19.97
C ALA A 257 -9.30 -13.18 -19.79
N CYS A 258 -8.28 -13.48 -20.60
CA CYS A 258 -7.48 -14.69 -20.42
C CYS A 258 -6.68 -14.72 -19.12
N TRP A 259 -6.44 -13.58 -18.50
CA TRP A 259 -5.72 -13.43 -17.22
C TRP A 259 -6.62 -13.57 -16.00
N GLU A 260 -7.95 -13.46 -16.17
CA GLU A 260 -8.93 -13.52 -15.10
C GLU A 260 -9.34 -14.97 -14.84
N THR A 261 -8.72 -15.59 -13.84
CA THR A 261 -8.90 -17.00 -13.54
C THR A 261 -10.17 -17.24 -12.73
N GLY A 262 -11.15 -17.93 -13.32
CA GLY A 262 -12.44 -18.24 -12.71
C GLY A 262 -13.45 -17.10 -12.79
N THR A 263 -14.65 -17.33 -12.21
CA THR A 263 -15.71 -16.32 -12.20
C THR A 263 -15.31 -15.13 -11.33
N PRO A 264 -15.37 -13.89 -11.86
CA PRO A 264 -15.03 -12.69 -11.10
C PRO A 264 -15.96 -12.42 -9.91
N ASN A 265 -15.50 -11.60 -8.97
CA ASN A 265 -16.30 -11.03 -7.88
C ASN A 265 -17.12 -9.85 -8.42
N PHE A 266 -18.29 -10.12 -9.02
CA PHE A 266 -19.10 -9.10 -9.70
C PHE A 266 -19.62 -8.02 -8.75
N GLU A 267 -20.10 -8.40 -7.55
CA GLU A 267 -20.49 -7.44 -6.51
C GLU A 267 -19.31 -6.55 -6.10
N GLY A 268 -18.09 -7.11 -6.04
CA GLY A 268 -16.88 -6.34 -5.83
C GLY A 268 -16.59 -5.37 -6.97
N LEU A 269 -16.82 -5.75 -8.23
CA LEU A 269 -16.69 -4.84 -9.37
C LEU A 269 -17.73 -3.71 -9.32
N ALA A 270 -18.96 -3.98 -8.87
CA ALA A 270 -19.95 -2.93 -8.64
C ALA A 270 -19.49 -1.92 -7.58
N GLY A 271 -18.95 -2.42 -6.46
CA GLY A 271 -18.32 -1.58 -5.45
C GLY A 271 -17.11 -0.79 -5.97
N LEU A 272 -16.30 -1.40 -6.84
CA LEU A 272 -15.14 -0.74 -7.45
C LEU A 272 -15.56 0.43 -8.36
N VAL A 273 -16.59 0.26 -9.19
CA VAL A 273 -17.16 1.35 -9.99
C VAL A 273 -17.62 2.50 -9.10
N ALA A 274 -18.33 2.17 -8.00
CA ALA A 274 -18.79 3.18 -7.04
C ALA A 274 -17.64 3.87 -6.29
N THR A 275 -16.53 3.18 -6.07
CA THR A 275 -15.30 3.76 -5.50
C THR A 275 -14.72 4.83 -6.43
N ILE A 276 -14.59 4.54 -7.71
CA ILE A 276 -14.09 5.51 -8.69
C ILE A 276 -15.09 6.65 -8.89
N GLN A 277 -16.40 6.37 -8.82
CA GLN A 277 -17.42 7.42 -8.84
C GLN A 277 -17.30 8.35 -7.64
N TYR A 278 -17.05 7.82 -6.42
CA TYR A 278 -16.77 8.63 -5.24
C TYR A 278 -15.58 9.57 -5.46
N LEU A 279 -14.48 9.08 -6.02
CA LEU A 279 -13.31 9.91 -6.36
C LEU A 279 -13.66 10.95 -7.43
N SER A 280 -14.45 10.57 -8.44
CA SER A 280 -14.93 11.50 -9.47
C SER A 280 -15.77 12.62 -8.86
N ASP A 281 -16.71 12.29 -7.98
CA ASP A 281 -17.56 13.29 -7.31
C ASP A 281 -16.72 14.27 -6.47
N LEU A 282 -15.70 13.76 -5.77
CA LEU A 282 -14.73 14.59 -5.06
C LEU A 282 -13.94 15.50 -6.00
N GLY A 283 -13.48 14.98 -7.13
CA GLY A 283 -12.75 15.76 -8.13
C GLY A 283 -13.58 16.86 -8.74
N GLN A 284 -14.86 16.60 -9.05
CA GLN A 284 -15.81 17.60 -9.55
C GLN A 284 -16.04 18.72 -8.55
N GLN A 285 -16.03 18.45 -7.24
CA GLN A 285 -16.13 19.48 -6.20
C GLN A 285 -14.88 20.34 -6.11
N ILE A 286 -13.69 19.78 -6.35
CA ILE A 286 -12.41 20.49 -6.27
C ILE A 286 -12.16 21.33 -7.52
N SER A 287 -12.32 20.73 -8.71
CA SER A 287 -12.12 21.38 -10.00
C SER A 287 -12.98 20.69 -11.08
N PRO A 288 -14.15 21.25 -11.39
CA PRO A 288 -15.06 20.68 -12.39
C PRO A 288 -14.39 20.50 -13.76
N ALA A 289 -14.55 19.33 -14.35
CA ALA A 289 -14.08 19.02 -15.71
C ALA A 289 -15.07 18.10 -16.43
N ALA A 290 -15.07 18.14 -17.75
CA ALA A 290 -15.89 17.26 -18.58
C ALA A 290 -15.23 15.89 -18.82
N ASP A 291 -13.91 15.86 -18.82
CA ASP A 291 -13.12 14.64 -19.03
C ASP A 291 -13.00 13.84 -17.74
N SER A 292 -13.37 12.55 -17.79
CA SER A 292 -13.41 11.66 -16.63
C SER A 292 -12.01 11.44 -15.99
N ARG A 293 -10.96 11.37 -16.82
CA ARG A 293 -9.58 11.25 -16.34
C ARG A 293 -9.16 12.52 -15.60
N GLN A 294 -9.44 13.69 -16.18
CA GLN A 294 -9.08 14.98 -15.56
C GLN A 294 -9.77 15.19 -14.22
N VAL A 295 -10.99 14.70 -14.05
CA VAL A 295 -11.72 14.74 -12.78
C VAL A 295 -11.00 13.89 -11.72
N ILE A 296 -10.56 12.68 -12.07
CA ILE A 296 -9.78 11.82 -11.19
C ILE A 296 -8.43 12.47 -10.83
N VAL A 297 -7.74 13.09 -11.80
CA VAL A 297 -6.51 13.87 -11.54
C VAL A 297 -6.77 14.93 -10.48
N SER A 298 -7.84 15.72 -10.64
CA SER A 298 -8.21 16.77 -9.67
C SER A 298 -8.49 16.22 -8.26
N ALA A 299 -9.15 15.05 -8.17
CA ALA A 299 -9.38 14.37 -6.90
C ALA A 299 -8.07 13.96 -6.22
N MET A 300 -7.19 13.28 -6.95
CA MET A 300 -5.94 12.74 -6.40
C MET A 300 -4.95 13.84 -6.01
N GLU A 301 -4.86 14.92 -6.79
CA GLU A 301 -4.06 16.11 -6.45
C GLU A 301 -4.62 16.81 -5.19
N GLY A 302 -5.94 16.92 -5.07
CA GLY A 302 -6.60 17.47 -3.90
C GLY A 302 -6.35 16.65 -2.64
N ILE A 303 -6.50 15.32 -2.74
CA ILE A 303 -6.19 14.36 -1.67
C ILE A 303 -4.73 14.51 -1.25
N GLN A 304 -3.80 14.44 -2.19
CA GLN A 304 -2.37 14.55 -1.92
C GLN A 304 -2.01 15.86 -1.22
N SER A 305 -2.55 16.98 -1.72
CA SER A 305 -2.32 18.30 -1.12
C SER A 305 -2.85 18.39 0.32
N TYR A 306 -4.01 17.81 0.60
CA TYR A 306 -4.58 17.75 1.94
C TYR A 306 -3.77 16.85 2.86
N GLU A 307 -3.46 15.65 2.42
CA GLU A 307 -2.68 14.68 3.19
C GLU A 307 -1.25 15.15 3.49
N GLN A 308 -0.64 15.94 2.62
CA GLN A 308 0.66 16.58 2.91
C GLN A 308 0.59 17.51 4.12
N LYS A 309 -0.50 18.25 4.30
CA LYS A 309 -0.70 19.10 5.49
C LYS A 309 -0.86 18.26 6.75
N LEU A 310 -1.64 17.19 6.69
CA LEU A 310 -1.79 16.22 7.79
C LEU A 310 -0.44 15.60 8.16
N CYS A 311 0.30 15.12 7.16
CA CYS A 311 1.61 14.49 7.32
C CYS A 311 2.62 15.45 7.98
N GLN A 312 2.67 16.70 7.52
CA GLN A 312 3.54 17.73 8.10
C GLN A 312 3.21 17.97 9.57
N HIS A 313 1.91 18.09 9.91
CA HIS A 313 1.46 18.29 11.28
C HIS A 313 1.84 17.11 12.18
N LEU A 314 1.55 15.88 11.73
CA LEU A 314 1.90 14.65 12.45
C LEU A 314 3.39 14.53 12.71
N ILE A 315 4.23 14.69 11.69
CA ILE A 315 5.70 14.51 11.81
C ILE A 315 6.27 15.56 12.78
N ARG A 316 5.87 16.83 12.65
CA ARG A 316 6.30 17.88 13.55
C ARG A 316 5.96 17.57 15.01
N GLY A 317 4.74 17.09 15.26
CA GLY A 317 4.30 16.69 16.60
C GLY A 317 5.08 15.50 17.16
N LEU A 318 5.29 14.45 16.34
CA LEU A 318 6.03 13.26 16.75
C LEU A 318 7.48 13.57 17.12
N LEU A 319 8.17 14.38 16.32
CA LEU A 319 9.57 14.78 16.57
C LEU A 319 9.73 15.62 17.85
N ALA A 320 8.67 16.29 18.30
CA ALA A 320 8.67 17.05 19.56
C ALA A 320 8.48 16.18 20.80
N ILE A 321 8.08 14.91 20.66
CA ILE A 321 7.86 13.99 21.80
C ILE A 321 9.17 13.29 22.15
N ARG A 322 9.69 13.59 23.37
CA ARG A 322 10.90 12.92 23.90
C ARG A 322 10.68 11.41 24.02
N GLY A 323 11.64 10.62 23.56
CA GLY A 323 11.62 9.16 23.66
C GLY A 323 11.04 8.46 22.42
N ILE A 324 10.50 9.20 21.44
CA ILE A 324 10.13 8.67 20.13
C ILE A 324 11.38 8.55 19.25
N THR A 325 11.51 7.40 18.59
CA THR A 325 12.39 7.20 17.43
C THR A 325 11.50 7.15 16.18
N PHE A 326 11.79 8.00 15.22
CA PHE A 326 11.07 8.12 13.95
C PHE A 326 11.87 7.41 12.84
N TYR A 327 11.16 6.71 11.94
CA TYR A 327 11.75 5.99 10.81
C TYR A 327 11.19 6.54 9.49
N GLY A 328 12.09 6.79 8.53
CA GLY A 328 11.76 7.37 7.23
C GLY A 328 12.06 8.86 7.12
N ILE A 329 11.67 9.45 6.00
CA ILE A 329 11.92 10.86 5.69
C ILE A 329 11.16 11.75 6.70
N SER A 330 11.88 12.66 7.39
CA SER A 330 11.29 13.60 8.36
C SER A 330 11.50 15.08 8.01
N GLU A 331 12.40 15.37 7.07
CA GLU A 331 12.77 16.73 6.68
C GLU A 331 11.64 17.39 5.89
N GLN A 332 11.26 18.62 6.30
CA GLN A 332 10.12 19.36 5.75
C GLN A 332 10.20 19.59 4.24
N ASN A 333 11.40 19.83 3.70
CA ASN A 333 11.63 20.04 2.27
C ASN A 333 11.57 18.76 1.43
N ARG A 334 11.52 17.59 2.07
CA ARG A 334 11.45 16.26 1.42
C ARG A 334 10.09 15.59 1.59
N LEU A 335 9.10 16.20 2.25
CA LEU A 335 7.79 15.57 2.51
C LEU A 335 7.02 15.19 1.23
N ARG A 336 7.34 15.78 0.08
CA ARG A 336 6.81 15.36 -1.23
C ARG A 336 7.20 13.92 -1.61
N TRP A 337 8.27 13.38 -1.00
CA TRP A 337 8.79 12.03 -1.24
C TRP A 337 8.27 11.02 -0.22
N ARG A 338 7.09 11.30 0.36
CA ARG A 338 6.44 10.36 1.26
C ARG A 338 4.92 10.45 1.23
N THR A 339 4.27 9.34 1.53
CA THR A 339 2.86 9.25 1.91
C THR A 339 2.69 9.62 3.38
N PRO A 340 1.45 9.88 3.87
CA PRO A 340 1.22 10.23 5.29
C PRO A 340 1.24 9.01 6.22
N THR A 341 2.09 8.03 5.92
CA THR A 341 2.32 6.82 6.73
C THR A 341 3.66 6.92 7.44
N VAL A 342 3.68 6.76 8.74
CA VAL A 342 4.88 6.85 9.57
C VAL A 342 5.10 5.61 10.40
N GLY A 343 6.37 5.21 10.56
CA GLY A 343 6.83 4.17 11.47
C GLY A 343 7.55 4.80 12.66
N ILE A 344 7.18 4.42 13.89
CA ILE A 344 7.83 4.93 15.11
C ILE A 344 8.09 3.83 16.15
N ARG A 345 8.95 4.13 17.10
CA ARG A 345 9.11 3.40 18.36
C ARG A 345 9.12 4.37 19.54
N ILE A 346 8.70 3.91 20.70
CA ILE A 346 8.83 4.64 21.96
C ILE A 346 9.80 3.86 22.86
N ARG A 347 10.79 4.55 23.42
CA ARG A 347 11.77 3.96 24.33
C ARG A 347 11.07 3.29 25.51
N GLY A 348 11.46 2.04 25.84
CA GLY A 348 10.94 1.31 26.98
C GLY A 348 9.56 0.68 26.80
N LYS A 349 8.98 0.74 25.57
CA LYS A 349 7.73 0.05 25.23
C LYS A 349 7.85 -0.68 23.90
N THR A 350 7.18 -1.82 23.80
CA THR A 350 7.04 -2.54 22.53
C THR A 350 5.99 -1.87 21.65
N PRO A 351 6.06 -2.01 20.33
CA PRO A 351 5.02 -1.51 19.41
C PRO A 351 3.62 -2.06 19.73
N TYR A 352 3.53 -3.31 20.17
CA TYR A 352 2.26 -3.94 20.58
C TYR A 352 1.64 -3.22 21.79
N GLU A 353 2.43 -2.97 22.86
CA GLU A 353 1.94 -2.27 24.06
C GLU A 353 1.41 -0.87 23.73
N ILE A 354 2.10 -0.15 22.83
CA ILE A 354 1.67 1.18 22.39
C ILE A 354 0.36 1.08 21.61
N ALA A 355 0.29 0.17 20.62
CA ALA A 355 -0.90 -0.02 19.80
C ALA A 355 -2.12 -0.42 20.65
N LYS A 356 -1.91 -1.30 21.65
CA LYS A 356 -2.95 -1.71 22.58
C LYS A 356 -3.46 -0.54 23.42
N GLU A 357 -2.56 0.26 23.99
CA GLU A 357 -2.92 1.41 24.82
C GLU A 357 -3.64 2.51 24.02
N LEU A 358 -3.29 2.70 22.74
CA LEU A 358 -4.00 3.56 21.80
C LEU A 358 -5.38 2.98 21.47
N GLY A 359 -5.48 1.69 21.16
CA GLY A 359 -6.73 1.01 20.83
C GLY A 359 -7.74 1.03 21.97
N ASP A 360 -7.29 0.87 23.24
CA ASP A 360 -8.14 1.00 24.42
C ASP A 360 -8.77 2.41 24.56
N ARG A 361 -8.19 3.42 23.88
CA ARG A 361 -8.67 4.81 23.82
C ARG A 361 -9.38 5.17 22.50
N GLY A 362 -9.68 4.18 21.65
CA GLY A 362 -10.36 4.37 20.38
C GLY A 362 -9.46 4.89 19.26
N ILE A 363 -8.13 4.87 19.41
CA ILE A 363 -7.17 5.29 18.39
C ILE A 363 -6.55 4.03 17.77
N PHE A 364 -6.93 3.71 16.54
CA PHE A 364 -6.54 2.46 15.88
C PHE A 364 -5.28 2.65 15.05
N THR A 365 -4.27 1.85 15.36
CA THR A 365 -2.96 1.82 14.69
C THR A 365 -2.51 0.37 14.52
N TRP A 366 -1.51 0.12 13.68
CA TRP A 366 -0.93 -1.20 13.52
C TRP A 366 0.46 -1.31 14.15
N HIS A 367 0.84 -2.51 14.58
CA HIS A 367 2.18 -2.84 15.07
C HIS A 367 2.75 -4.05 14.33
N GLY A 368 4.07 -4.18 14.28
CA GLY A 368 4.76 -5.32 13.67
C GLY A 368 5.65 -4.93 12.50
N ASN A 369 5.86 -5.86 11.57
CA ASN A 369 6.65 -5.65 10.34
C ASN A 369 5.80 -5.32 9.11
N PHE A 370 4.48 -5.51 9.17
CA PHE A 370 3.53 -5.18 8.07
C PHE A 370 3.85 -5.89 6.75
N TYR A 371 4.44 -7.08 6.82
CA TYR A 371 5.03 -7.77 5.66
C TYR A 371 6.17 -6.99 4.96
N ALA A 372 6.69 -5.92 5.55
CA ALA A 372 7.90 -5.24 5.11
C ALA A 372 9.13 -5.83 5.84
N ILE A 373 9.27 -7.14 5.79
CA ILE A 373 10.26 -7.91 6.56
C ILE A 373 11.69 -7.49 6.23
N GLY A 374 11.99 -7.23 4.95
CA GLY A 374 13.31 -6.78 4.52
C GLY A 374 13.73 -5.45 5.15
N LEU A 375 12.77 -4.54 5.38
CA LEU A 375 12.98 -3.27 6.09
C LEU A 375 13.27 -3.51 7.58
N THR A 376 12.41 -4.26 8.28
CA THR A 376 12.55 -4.47 9.73
C THR A 376 13.77 -5.29 10.10
N GLU A 377 14.17 -6.26 9.27
CA GLU A 377 15.45 -6.98 9.39
C GLU A 377 16.64 -6.04 9.19
N ARG A 378 16.63 -5.21 8.13
CA ARG A 378 17.72 -4.27 7.83
C ARG A 378 17.94 -3.23 8.92
N LEU A 379 16.87 -2.83 9.59
CA LEU A 379 16.90 -1.90 10.73
C LEU A 379 17.15 -2.60 12.08
N GLY A 380 17.24 -3.93 12.11
CA GLY A 380 17.43 -4.71 13.36
C GLY A 380 16.22 -4.67 14.29
N LEU A 381 15.00 -4.50 13.75
CA LEU A 381 13.78 -4.32 14.54
C LEU A 381 12.92 -5.59 14.66
N GLU A 382 13.18 -6.61 13.83
CA GLU A 382 12.33 -7.80 13.73
C GLU A 382 12.19 -8.52 15.08
N SER A 383 13.29 -8.81 15.75
CA SER A 383 13.30 -9.51 17.05
C SER A 383 12.67 -8.71 18.20
N SER A 384 12.46 -7.40 18.02
CA SER A 384 11.90 -6.50 19.03
C SER A 384 10.47 -6.03 18.72
N GLY A 385 9.77 -6.73 17.79
CA GLY A 385 8.36 -6.52 17.46
C GLY A 385 8.09 -5.46 16.40
N GLY A 386 9.10 -5.08 15.60
CA GLY A 386 8.92 -4.16 14.48
C GLY A 386 8.66 -2.70 14.90
N LEU A 387 7.66 -2.08 14.28
CA LEU A 387 7.29 -0.68 14.43
C LEU A 387 5.84 -0.53 14.91
N LEU A 388 5.50 0.62 15.51
CA LEU A 388 4.14 1.16 15.49
C LEU A 388 3.97 1.93 14.19
N ARG A 389 2.95 1.60 13.41
CA ARG A 389 2.61 2.29 12.17
C ARG A 389 1.35 3.12 12.35
N ILE A 390 1.44 4.39 11.98
CA ILE A 390 0.35 5.36 11.95
C ILE A 390 0.18 5.75 10.49
N GLY A 391 -0.98 5.54 9.91
CA GLY A 391 -1.24 5.86 8.51
C GLY A 391 -2.53 6.63 8.36
N LEU A 392 -2.40 7.84 7.86
CA LEU A 392 -3.50 8.75 7.59
C LEU A 392 -4.00 8.56 6.16
N VAL A 393 -5.25 8.92 5.95
CA VAL A 393 -5.85 9.11 4.63
C VAL A 393 -6.71 10.37 4.64
N HIS A 394 -7.25 10.76 3.51
CA HIS A 394 -7.93 12.04 3.32
C HIS A 394 -9.20 12.26 4.16
N TYR A 395 -9.77 11.25 4.81
CA TYR A 395 -10.86 11.43 5.77
C TYR A 395 -10.39 11.72 7.21
N ASN A 396 -9.08 11.70 7.47
CA ASN A 396 -8.56 12.08 8.79
C ASN A 396 -8.54 13.61 8.97
N ALA A 397 -8.65 14.06 10.21
CA ALA A 397 -8.68 15.47 10.58
C ALA A 397 -7.51 15.87 11.48
N ILE A 398 -7.13 17.14 11.48
CA ILE A 398 -6.05 17.68 12.34
C ILE A 398 -6.34 17.41 13.83
N ALA A 399 -7.59 17.57 14.27
CA ALA A 399 -7.98 17.32 15.65
C ALA A 399 -7.74 15.88 16.10
N GLU A 400 -7.88 14.89 15.19
CA GLU A 400 -7.57 13.50 15.46
C GLU A 400 -6.06 13.31 15.67
N ILE A 401 -5.22 14.00 14.89
CA ILE A 401 -3.76 13.98 15.04
C ILE A 401 -3.37 14.60 16.39
N ASP A 402 -3.98 15.73 16.78
CA ASP A 402 -3.71 16.36 18.07
C ASP A 402 -4.04 15.43 19.24
N GLN A 403 -5.14 14.69 19.18
CA GLN A 403 -5.51 13.69 20.17
C GLN A 403 -4.49 12.53 20.22
N LEU A 404 -4.05 12.02 19.06
CA LEU A 404 -3.00 11.00 18.97
C LEU A 404 -1.69 11.50 19.62
N LEU A 405 -1.23 12.72 19.25
CA LEU A 405 0.03 13.28 19.77
C LEU A 405 -0.01 13.50 21.29
N ALA A 406 -1.14 13.98 21.82
CA ALA A 406 -1.33 14.11 23.26
C ALA A 406 -1.24 12.76 23.97
N THR A 407 -1.90 11.73 23.40
CA THR A 407 -1.88 10.36 23.93
C THR A 407 -0.48 9.73 23.86
N LEU A 408 0.22 9.86 22.74
CA LEU A 408 1.60 9.36 22.60
C LEU A 408 2.58 10.05 23.56
N LYS A 409 2.42 11.34 23.81
CA LYS A 409 3.21 12.10 24.79
C LYS A 409 3.00 11.56 26.20
N GLU A 410 1.75 11.26 26.58
CA GLU A 410 1.43 10.63 27.86
C GLU A 410 2.06 9.22 27.96
N ILE A 411 1.91 8.39 26.92
CA ILE A 411 2.49 7.03 26.86
C ILE A 411 4.02 7.11 27.03
N ALA A 412 4.67 8.01 26.29
CA ALA A 412 6.12 8.19 26.36
C ALA A 412 6.61 8.67 27.71
N SER A 413 5.84 9.50 28.41
CA SER A 413 6.20 10.00 29.76
C SER A 413 6.14 8.92 30.84
N LYS A 414 5.33 7.89 30.66
CA LYS A 414 5.18 6.77 31.58
C LYS A 414 6.18 5.63 31.31
N ALA A 415 6.92 5.68 30.20
CA ALA A 415 7.90 4.67 29.86
C ALA A 415 9.08 4.69 30.84
N PRO A 416 9.54 3.54 31.35
CA PRO A 416 10.63 3.48 32.34
C PRO A 416 11.93 4.06 31.74
N ASP A 417 12.63 4.86 32.53
CA ASP A 417 13.98 5.32 32.20
C ASP A 417 14.95 4.11 32.20
N VAL A 418 15.35 3.64 31.04
CA VAL A 418 16.24 2.48 30.84
C VAL A 418 17.58 2.66 31.60
N VAL A 419 18.03 3.90 31.78
CA VAL A 419 19.24 4.21 32.60
C VAL A 419 19.09 3.75 34.03
N LYS A 420 17.86 3.76 34.60
CA LYS A 420 17.62 3.25 35.96
C LYS A 420 17.49 1.72 36.03
N ALA A 421 17.03 1.09 34.93
CA ALA A 421 16.90 -0.37 34.88
C ALA A 421 18.26 -1.06 34.71
N GLU A 422 19.12 -0.59 33.79
CA GLU A 422 20.50 -1.11 33.67
C GLU A 422 21.36 -0.87 34.94
N GLY A 423 21.13 0.24 35.64
CA GLY A 423 21.75 0.52 36.92
C GLY A 423 21.31 -0.45 38.03
N ARG A 424 20.02 -0.86 38.02
CA ARG A 424 19.51 -1.87 38.99
C ARG A 424 20.02 -3.28 38.66
N GLU A 425 19.99 -3.71 37.41
CA GLU A 425 20.54 -5.02 37.02
C GLU A 425 22.05 -5.12 37.28
N ARG A 426 22.83 -4.06 37.03
CA ARG A 426 24.26 -4.04 37.42
C ARG A 426 24.48 -4.06 38.95
N ALA A 427 23.59 -3.42 39.71
CA ALA A 427 23.65 -3.46 41.19
C ALA A 427 23.27 -4.84 41.71
N GLU A 428 22.25 -5.49 41.16
CA GLU A 428 21.82 -6.84 41.54
C GLU A 428 22.86 -7.91 41.16
N ARG A 429 23.51 -7.81 39.99
CA ARG A 429 24.63 -8.70 39.61
C ARG A 429 25.88 -8.52 40.48
N LYS A 430 26.11 -7.34 41.06
CA LYS A 430 27.21 -7.12 42.01
C LYS A 430 26.92 -7.68 43.41
N ASN A 431 25.66 -7.86 43.79
CA ASN A 431 25.25 -8.35 45.11
C ASN A 431 24.96 -9.87 45.16
N THR A 432 25.16 -10.62 44.06
CA THR A 432 25.01 -12.08 44.08
C THR A 432 26.24 -12.71 44.77
N PRO A 433 26.12 -13.40 45.93
CA PRO A 433 27.25 -13.97 46.61
C PRO A 433 27.92 -15.06 45.77
N LYS A 434 29.24 -14.95 45.55
CA LYS A 434 30.01 -16.04 44.94
C LYS A 434 29.93 -17.27 45.84
N ILE A 435 29.13 -18.27 45.44
CA ILE A 435 29.14 -19.58 46.08
C ILE A 435 30.55 -20.17 45.87
N LYS A 436 31.33 -20.24 46.93
CA LYS A 436 32.62 -20.94 46.92
C LYS A 436 32.33 -22.44 46.72
N ALA A 437 32.79 -22.98 45.62
CA ALA A 437 32.90 -24.42 45.43
C ALA A 437 33.81 -24.97 46.56
N ARG A 438 33.28 -25.84 47.42
CA ARG A 438 34.08 -26.72 48.28
C ARG A 438 34.34 -28.00 47.50
N ASN A 439 35.62 -28.37 47.53
CA ASN A 439 36.19 -29.61 46.99
C ASN A 439 35.39 -30.86 47.27
#